data_f17478e3f59c1733b2cd14ef4e83d3f3
#
_entry.id   f17478e3f59c1733b2cd14ef4e83d3f3
#
_cell.length_a   1.000
_cell.length_b   1.000
_cell.length_c   1.000
_cell.angle_alpha   90.00
_cell.angle_beta   90.00
_cell.angle_gamma   90.00
#
_symmetry.space_group_name_H-M   'P 1'
#
loop_
_entity.id
_entity.type
_entity.pdbx_description
1 polymer ?
#
loop_
_entity_poly.entity_id
_entity_poly.type
_entity_poly.pdbx_seq_one_letter_code
_entity_poly.pdbx_strand_id
1 'polypeptide(L)'
;MKLDKEKILAMSPNASAIANAKKICSSGAFVKLAHSSDDTFYMGECKGSGKSNYIVSADFIDEENPVIRCTCPSRQFPCKHGLALLFEIADGKTFEECEIPEDILAKREKKEKAKAKKESAEGTEKEKKAPSKVSKAARTKKINKQIEGLDLIKKISSQLLKVGLSTMGTVSLKEYKDIVKQLGDYYLPGPQILFQRLMLEVQEYKEDQDTRHYQQALECLKKLRAIEKKGREYLKAELEKENLEISDNTLYEDLGGVWKLEQLNDLGLKKENAKLIQLAFEITYDEASEIFTDRGYWIDID
;
A
#
# COMPACT_ATOMS: atom_id res chain seq x y z
N MET A 1 -19.44 -19.81 18.65
CA MET A 1 -18.74 -19.85 17.34
C MET A 1 -17.50 -20.74 17.41
N LYS A 2 -17.34 -21.76 16.53
CA LYS A 2 -16.08 -22.52 16.45
C LYS A 2 -15.19 -21.91 15.37
N LEU A 3 -14.23 -21.10 15.78
CA LEU A 3 -13.22 -20.59 14.89
C LEU A 3 -12.22 -21.74 14.59
N ASP A 4 -12.10 -22.11 13.31
CA ASP A 4 -11.22 -23.19 12.90
C ASP A 4 -9.75 -22.67 12.79
N LYS A 5 -8.81 -23.45 13.35
CA LYS A 5 -7.37 -23.11 13.27
C LYS A 5 -6.85 -23.07 11.84
N GLU A 6 -7.42 -23.86 10.92
CA GLU A 6 -7.04 -23.83 9.51
C GLU A 6 -7.41 -22.48 8.87
N LYS A 7 -8.59 -21.93 9.19
CA LYS A 7 -8.96 -20.57 8.74
C LYS A 7 -8.00 -19.50 9.27
N ILE A 8 -7.56 -19.61 10.54
CA ILE A 8 -6.59 -18.66 11.12
C ILE A 8 -5.26 -18.72 10.36
N LEU A 9 -4.80 -19.93 10.03
CA LEU A 9 -3.57 -20.13 9.26
C LEU A 9 -3.68 -19.54 7.84
N ALA A 10 -4.82 -19.71 7.19
CA ALA A 10 -5.09 -19.15 5.86
C ALA A 10 -5.15 -17.60 5.86
N MET A 11 -5.58 -16.98 6.96
CA MET A 11 -5.60 -15.51 7.11
C MET A 11 -4.22 -14.91 7.36
N SER A 12 -3.20 -15.73 7.67
CA SER A 12 -1.89 -15.23 8.06
C SER A 12 -1.08 -14.76 6.86
N PRO A 13 -0.41 -13.60 6.95
CA PRO A 13 0.44 -13.10 5.86
C PRO A 13 1.69 -13.95 5.62
N ASN A 14 2.20 -14.66 6.64
CA ASN A 14 3.38 -15.52 6.54
C ASN A 14 3.57 -16.42 7.78
N ALA A 15 4.44 -17.44 7.65
CA ALA A 15 4.76 -18.39 8.72
C ALA A 15 5.39 -17.72 9.96
N SER A 16 6.18 -16.65 9.79
CA SER A 16 6.78 -15.91 10.91
C SER A 16 5.72 -15.23 11.77
N ALA A 17 4.66 -14.66 11.16
CA ALA A 17 3.55 -14.07 11.90
C ALA A 17 2.82 -15.12 12.76
N ILE A 18 2.64 -16.34 12.23
CA ILE A 18 2.04 -17.47 12.97
C ILE A 18 2.93 -17.87 14.16
N ALA A 19 4.23 -18.06 13.93
CA ALA A 19 5.18 -18.45 14.99
C ALA A 19 5.20 -17.39 16.12
N ASN A 20 5.20 -16.12 15.76
CA ASN A 20 5.17 -15.02 16.72
C ASN A 20 3.82 -14.92 17.45
N ALA A 21 2.71 -15.19 16.80
CA ALA A 21 1.39 -15.25 17.44
C ALA A 21 1.31 -16.37 18.47
N LYS A 22 1.78 -17.57 18.12
CA LYS A 22 1.85 -18.71 19.05
C LYS A 22 2.75 -18.41 20.27
N LYS A 23 3.88 -17.68 20.08
CA LYS A 23 4.71 -17.22 21.21
C LYS A 23 3.96 -16.27 22.13
N ILE A 24 3.14 -15.37 21.59
CA ILE A 24 2.29 -14.45 22.39
C ILE A 24 1.30 -15.25 23.24
N CYS A 25 0.63 -16.24 22.67
CA CYS A 25 -0.29 -17.12 23.41
C CYS A 25 0.43 -17.90 24.50
N SER A 26 1.54 -18.59 24.17
CA SER A 26 2.29 -19.42 25.12
C SER A 26 2.94 -18.62 26.26
N SER A 27 3.27 -17.35 26.02
CA SER A 27 3.85 -16.47 27.05
C SER A 27 2.79 -15.81 27.96
N GLY A 28 1.49 -15.98 27.68
CA GLY A 28 0.41 -15.31 28.40
C GLY A 28 0.51 -13.77 28.31
N ALA A 29 0.86 -13.27 27.14
CA ALA A 29 1.08 -11.85 26.94
C ALA A 29 -0.22 -11.00 26.96
N PHE A 30 -1.40 -11.63 26.84
CA PHE A 30 -2.66 -10.93 27.06
C PHE A 30 -2.91 -10.69 28.53
N VAL A 31 -3.04 -9.41 28.90
CA VAL A 31 -3.35 -8.98 30.27
C VAL A 31 -4.86 -8.87 30.51
N LYS A 32 -5.62 -8.75 29.41
CA LYS A 32 -7.08 -8.74 29.41
C LYS A 32 -7.59 -9.38 28.14
N LEU A 33 -8.64 -10.21 28.28
CA LEU A 33 -9.41 -10.80 27.18
C LEU A 33 -10.88 -10.55 27.49
N ALA A 34 -11.63 -10.00 26.54
CA ALA A 34 -13.04 -9.70 26.71
C ALA A 34 -13.84 -9.98 25.44
N HIS A 35 -15.14 -10.30 25.58
CA HIS A 35 -16.06 -10.54 24.47
C HIS A 35 -17.42 -9.87 24.73
N SER A 36 -18.18 -9.64 23.67
CA SER A 36 -19.56 -9.18 23.79
C SER A 36 -20.51 -10.34 24.18
N SER A 37 -21.60 -10.01 24.85
CA SER A 37 -22.61 -10.99 25.29
C SER A 37 -23.20 -11.85 24.15
N ASP A 38 -23.14 -11.35 22.93
CA ASP A 38 -23.59 -12.01 21.70
C ASP A 38 -22.48 -12.76 20.95
N ASP A 39 -21.28 -12.85 21.52
CA ASP A 39 -20.10 -13.49 20.92
C ASP A 39 -19.71 -13.00 19.51
N THR A 40 -20.17 -11.81 19.14
CA THR A 40 -19.84 -11.22 17.82
C THR A 40 -18.61 -10.32 17.86
N PHE A 41 -18.13 -9.94 19.05
CA PHE A 41 -16.98 -9.07 19.21
C PHE A 41 -16.06 -9.59 20.31
N TYR A 42 -14.75 -9.63 19.99
CA TYR A 42 -13.71 -10.03 20.91
C TYR A 42 -12.63 -8.96 20.95
N MET A 43 -12.09 -8.70 22.13
CA MET A 43 -10.98 -7.80 22.31
C MET A 43 -9.97 -8.32 23.33
N GLY A 44 -8.75 -7.82 23.23
CA GLY A 44 -7.70 -8.13 24.19
C GLY A 44 -6.68 -6.99 24.30
N GLU A 45 -6.10 -6.87 25.48
CA GLU A 45 -4.94 -6.04 25.74
C GLU A 45 -3.69 -6.93 25.78
N CYS A 46 -2.80 -6.76 24.83
CA CYS A 46 -1.57 -7.52 24.72
C CYS A 46 -0.36 -6.66 25.11
N LYS A 47 0.53 -7.19 25.94
CA LYS A 47 1.81 -6.54 26.27
C LYS A 47 2.58 -6.21 25.00
N GLY A 48 2.95 -4.94 24.85
CA GLY A 48 3.76 -4.45 23.74
C GLY A 48 5.25 -4.49 24.05
N SER A 49 6.07 -4.16 23.05
CA SER A 49 7.52 -3.94 23.23
C SER A 49 7.86 -2.61 23.92
N GLY A 50 6.88 -1.73 24.15
CA GLY A 50 7.01 -0.43 24.79
C GLY A 50 6.31 -0.36 26.15
N LYS A 51 6.09 0.85 26.62
CA LYS A 51 5.45 1.11 27.93
C LYS A 51 3.93 0.88 27.95
N SER A 52 3.27 0.84 26.80
CA SER A 52 1.81 0.68 26.67
C SER A 52 1.46 -0.65 26.02
N ASN A 53 0.33 -1.23 26.44
CA ASN A 53 -0.24 -2.41 25.83
C ASN A 53 -0.85 -2.07 24.46
N TYR A 54 -0.88 -3.05 23.58
CA TYR A 54 -1.62 -2.95 22.33
C TYR A 54 -3.05 -3.44 22.52
N ILE A 55 -4.01 -2.66 22.04
CA ILE A 55 -5.40 -3.04 22.00
C ILE A 55 -5.63 -3.77 20.67
N VAL A 56 -6.16 -4.99 20.75
CA VAL A 56 -6.49 -5.81 19.59
C VAL A 56 -7.95 -6.23 19.66
N SER A 57 -8.65 -6.24 18.53
CA SER A 57 -10.04 -6.68 18.47
C SER A 57 -10.31 -7.49 17.20
N ALA A 58 -11.29 -8.38 17.30
CA ALA A 58 -11.86 -9.17 16.21
C ALA A 58 -13.38 -9.01 16.22
N ASP A 59 -13.94 -8.56 15.11
CA ASP A 59 -15.36 -8.29 14.91
C ASP A 59 -15.93 -9.31 13.93
N PHE A 60 -16.80 -10.19 14.41
CA PHE A 60 -17.39 -11.32 13.71
C PHE A 60 -18.85 -11.09 13.28
N ILE A 61 -19.26 -9.83 13.09
CA ILE A 61 -20.59 -9.56 12.50
C ILE A 61 -20.74 -10.23 11.12
N ASP A 62 -19.63 -10.53 10.49
CA ASP A 62 -19.52 -11.37 9.30
C ASP A 62 -18.56 -12.51 9.67
N GLU A 63 -19.13 -13.70 9.98
CA GLU A 63 -18.37 -14.84 10.47
C GLU A 63 -17.36 -15.39 9.45
N GLU A 64 -17.65 -15.23 8.16
CA GLU A 64 -16.75 -15.69 7.11
C GLU A 64 -15.56 -14.71 6.90
N ASN A 65 -15.80 -13.42 7.14
CA ASN A 65 -14.82 -12.37 6.92
C ASN A 65 -14.70 -11.45 8.15
N PRO A 66 -14.12 -11.93 9.26
CA PRO A 66 -13.99 -11.15 10.49
C PRO A 66 -13.06 -9.96 10.29
N VAL A 67 -13.42 -8.83 10.91
CA VAL A 67 -12.61 -7.61 10.85
C VAL A 67 -11.70 -7.54 12.06
N ILE A 68 -10.40 -7.72 11.84
CA ILE A 68 -9.38 -7.66 12.89
C ILE A 68 -8.82 -6.25 12.95
N ARG A 69 -8.53 -5.73 14.14
CA ARG A 69 -7.92 -4.41 14.37
C ARG A 69 -6.87 -4.51 15.46
N CYS A 70 -5.79 -3.75 15.33
CA CYS A 70 -4.74 -3.70 16.34
C CYS A 70 -4.05 -2.33 16.33
N THR A 71 -3.75 -1.78 17.51
CA THR A 71 -3.04 -0.51 17.67
C THR A 71 -1.52 -0.62 17.50
N CYS A 72 -0.96 -1.80 17.25
CA CYS A 72 0.47 -1.97 17.06
C CYS A 72 0.97 -1.34 15.75
N PRO A 73 2.24 -0.94 15.67
CA PRO A 73 2.80 -0.26 14.48
C PRO A 73 3.10 -1.23 13.30
N SER A 74 2.67 -2.49 13.37
CA SER A 74 2.88 -3.46 12.31
C SER A 74 2.19 -3.05 11.01
N ARG A 75 2.89 -3.18 9.89
CA ARG A 75 2.31 -3.03 8.55
C ARG A 75 1.69 -4.32 8.01
N GLN A 76 1.94 -5.45 8.67
CA GLN A 76 1.35 -6.75 8.29
C GLN A 76 -0.07 -6.86 8.82
N PHE A 77 -0.98 -7.40 8.01
CA PHE A 77 -2.37 -7.59 8.38
C PHE A 77 -2.88 -8.99 7.97
N PRO A 78 -3.47 -9.77 8.91
CA PRO A 78 -3.49 -9.55 10.36
C PRO A 78 -2.08 -9.55 10.96
N CYS A 79 -1.86 -8.68 11.95
CA CYS A 79 -0.59 -8.68 12.66
C CYS A 79 -0.50 -9.87 13.64
N LYS A 80 0.69 -10.14 14.17
CA LYS A 80 0.89 -11.22 15.16
C LYS A 80 -0.04 -11.17 16.37
N HIS A 81 -0.44 -9.97 16.83
CA HIS A 81 -1.36 -9.80 17.96
C HIS A 81 -2.81 -10.14 17.54
N GLY A 82 -3.23 -9.77 16.33
CA GLY A 82 -4.53 -10.17 15.78
C GLY A 82 -4.64 -11.68 15.64
N LEU A 83 -3.62 -12.32 15.06
CA LEU A 83 -3.56 -13.80 14.97
C LEU A 83 -3.54 -14.46 16.36
N ALA A 84 -2.82 -13.89 17.32
CA ALA A 84 -2.79 -14.41 18.69
C ALA A 84 -4.18 -14.35 19.36
N LEU A 85 -4.92 -13.24 19.20
CA LEU A 85 -6.29 -13.15 19.71
C LEU A 85 -7.19 -14.23 19.08
N LEU A 86 -7.09 -14.46 17.77
CA LEU A 86 -7.84 -15.52 17.10
C LEU A 86 -7.47 -16.91 17.62
N PHE A 87 -6.20 -17.19 17.93
CA PHE A 87 -5.77 -18.44 18.54
C PHE A 87 -6.34 -18.59 19.97
N GLU A 88 -6.34 -17.55 20.80
CA GLU A 88 -6.93 -17.60 22.15
C GLU A 88 -8.44 -17.89 22.10
N ILE A 89 -9.15 -17.34 21.11
CA ILE A 89 -10.57 -17.64 20.85
C ILE A 89 -10.74 -19.10 20.43
N ALA A 90 -9.95 -19.59 19.48
CA ALA A 90 -10.02 -20.96 18.97
C ALA A 90 -9.64 -22.01 20.02
N ASP A 91 -8.75 -21.65 20.95
CA ASP A 91 -8.33 -22.51 22.07
C ASP A 91 -9.31 -22.48 23.26
N GLY A 92 -10.41 -21.71 23.16
CA GLY A 92 -11.46 -21.65 24.16
C GLY A 92 -11.02 -21.02 25.49
N LYS A 93 -10.12 -20.04 25.42
CA LYS A 93 -9.75 -19.26 26.63
C LYS A 93 -10.95 -18.55 27.22
N THR A 94 -10.89 -18.29 28.51
CA THR A 94 -11.91 -17.52 29.21
C THR A 94 -11.80 -16.04 28.88
N PHE A 95 -12.92 -15.44 28.45
CA PHE A 95 -13.05 -14.01 28.17
C PHE A 95 -14.04 -13.42 29.18
N GLU A 96 -13.74 -12.19 29.62
CA GLU A 96 -14.68 -11.41 30.44
C GLU A 96 -15.75 -10.78 29.55
N GLU A 97 -16.97 -10.64 30.05
CA GLU A 97 -18.01 -9.95 29.28
C GLU A 97 -17.75 -8.45 29.21
N CYS A 98 -17.94 -7.85 28.04
CA CYS A 98 -17.78 -6.41 27.82
C CYS A 98 -18.83 -5.86 26.85
N GLU A 99 -19.06 -4.55 26.93
CA GLU A 99 -19.83 -3.83 25.92
C GLU A 99 -19.01 -3.60 24.65
N ILE A 100 -19.68 -3.62 23.51
CA ILE A 100 -19.03 -3.29 22.24
C ILE A 100 -18.76 -1.79 22.20
N PRO A 101 -17.52 -1.34 21.95
CA PRO A 101 -17.18 0.08 21.89
C PRO A 101 -18.04 0.84 20.87
N GLU A 102 -18.46 2.07 21.20
CA GLU A 102 -19.34 2.90 20.35
C GLU A 102 -18.76 3.13 18.96
N ASP A 103 -17.44 3.26 18.82
CA ASP A 103 -16.79 3.42 17.52
C ASP A 103 -16.89 2.16 16.65
N ILE A 104 -16.98 0.98 17.23
CA ILE A 104 -17.22 -0.29 16.54
C ILE A 104 -18.67 -0.38 16.12
N LEU A 105 -19.62 -0.05 17.00
CA LEU A 105 -21.04 0.01 16.67
C LEU A 105 -21.32 0.95 15.50
N ALA A 106 -20.75 2.14 15.53
CA ALA A 106 -20.87 3.10 14.42
C ALA A 106 -20.27 2.59 13.09
N LYS A 107 -19.22 1.77 13.15
CA LYS A 107 -18.63 1.11 11.97
C LYS A 107 -19.52 -0.03 11.46
N ARG A 108 -20.14 -0.79 12.36
CA ARG A 108 -21.14 -1.83 12.02
C ARG A 108 -22.34 -1.23 11.29
N GLU A 109 -22.95 -0.17 11.85
CA GLU A 109 -24.08 0.53 11.22
C GLU A 109 -23.74 1.06 9.81
N LYS A 110 -22.54 1.63 9.64
CA LYS A 110 -22.08 2.08 8.31
C LYS A 110 -21.96 0.92 7.32
N LYS A 111 -21.48 -0.24 7.77
CA LYS A 111 -21.35 -1.45 6.95
C LYS A 111 -22.73 -2.03 6.59
N GLU A 112 -23.67 -2.03 7.53
CA GLU A 112 -25.07 -2.47 7.29
C GLU A 112 -25.80 -1.51 6.32
N LYS A 113 -25.71 -0.21 6.53
CA LYS A 113 -26.29 0.80 5.61
C LYS A 113 -25.68 0.68 4.20
N ALA A 114 -24.41 0.28 4.08
CA ALA A 114 -23.77 0.00 2.80
C ALA A 114 -24.23 -1.34 2.19
N LYS A 115 -24.49 -2.39 3.00
CA LYS A 115 -25.07 -3.67 2.54
C LYS A 115 -26.53 -3.48 2.10
N ALA A 116 -27.35 -2.83 2.92
CA ALA A 116 -28.76 -2.55 2.60
C ALA A 116 -28.92 -1.72 1.30
N LYS A 117 -27.99 -0.77 1.04
CA LYS A 117 -27.92 -0.05 -0.26
C LYS A 117 -27.49 -0.95 -1.42
N LYS A 118 -26.82 -2.06 -1.19
CA LYS A 118 -26.47 -3.05 -2.23
C LYS A 118 -27.62 -4.02 -2.50
N GLU A 119 -28.33 -4.46 -1.47
CA GLU A 119 -29.44 -5.41 -1.58
C GLU A 119 -30.71 -4.79 -2.17
N SER A 120 -30.98 -3.50 -1.89
CA SER A 120 -32.06 -2.75 -2.53
C SER A 120 -31.82 -2.41 -4.02
N ALA A 121 -30.65 -2.76 -4.57
CA ALA A 121 -30.28 -2.54 -5.97
C ALA A 121 -30.28 -3.81 -6.83
N GLU A 122 -30.66 -4.98 -6.28
CA GLU A 122 -30.68 -6.27 -7.00
C GLU A 122 -31.98 -6.58 -7.74
N GLY A 123 -32.85 -5.58 -7.95
CA GLY A 123 -34.15 -5.72 -8.63
C GLY A 123 -34.23 -5.16 -10.07
N THR A 124 -33.15 -4.70 -10.67
CA THR A 124 -33.14 -4.22 -12.07
C THR A 124 -31.82 -4.56 -12.74
N GLU A 125 -31.91 -5.00 -13.98
CA GLU A 125 -30.84 -5.51 -14.87
C GLU A 125 -29.47 -4.84 -14.66
N LYS A 126 -28.42 -5.70 -14.63
CA LYS A 126 -27.01 -5.31 -14.47
C LYS A 126 -26.53 -4.34 -15.55
N GLU A 127 -26.80 -3.07 -15.38
CA GLU A 127 -25.88 -2.06 -15.89
C GLU A 127 -24.61 -2.08 -15.02
N LYS A 128 -23.49 -2.36 -15.64
CA LYS A 128 -22.14 -2.37 -15.03
C LYS A 128 -21.97 -1.05 -14.27
N LYS A 129 -22.00 -1.10 -12.91
CA LYS A 129 -21.67 0.07 -12.10
C LYS A 129 -20.25 0.48 -12.42
N ALA A 130 -20.10 1.65 -13.00
CA ALA A 130 -18.85 2.38 -13.14
C ALA A 130 -18.07 2.41 -11.79
N PRO A 131 -16.73 2.39 -11.82
CA PRO A 131 -15.90 2.40 -10.61
C PRO A 131 -16.31 3.56 -9.71
N SER A 132 -16.33 3.33 -8.39
CA SER A 132 -16.79 4.31 -7.40
C SER A 132 -16.16 5.66 -7.69
N LYS A 133 -17.00 6.65 -8.09
CA LYS A 133 -16.56 7.99 -8.45
C LYS A 133 -15.80 8.57 -7.26
N VAL A 134 -14.47 8.52 -7.30
CA VAL A 134 -13.65 9.40 -6.46
C VAL A 134 -14.21 10.79 -6.69
N SER A 135 -14.67 11.46 -5.64
CA SER A 135 -15.33 12.75 -5.82
C SER A 135 -14.39 13.68 -6.59
N LYS A 136 -14.91 14.45 -7.54
CA LYS A 136 -14.14 15.42 -8.35
C LYS A 136 -13.23 16.26 -7.44
N ALA A 137 -13.72 16.62 -6.26
CA ALA A 137 -12.97 17.36 -5.25
C ALA A 137 -11.73 16.58 -4.69
N ALA A 138 -11.87 15.28 -4.42
CA ALA A 138 -10.74 14.48 -3.93
C ALA A 138 -9.66 14.29 -5.00
N ARG A 139 -10.08 14.11 -6.29
CA ARG A 139 -9.15 14.05 -7.43
C ARG A 139 -8.41 15.36 -7.61
N THR A 140 -9.12 16.48 -7.63
CA THR A 140 -8.53 17.81 -7.75
C THR A 140 -7.53 18.07 -6.61
N LYS A 141 -7.88 17.73 -5.38
CA LYS A 141 -6.98 17.86 -4.23
C LYS A 141 -5.70 17.01 -4.40
N LYS A 142 -5.82 15.78 -4.88
CA LYS A 142 -4.68 14.89 -5.15
C LYS A 142 -3.78 15.50 -6.24
N ILE A 143 -4.34 15.89 -7.37
CA ILE A 143 -3.59 16.47 -8.51
C ILE A 143 -2.86 17.74 -8.09
N ASN A 144 -3.51 18.65 -7.33
CA ASN A 144 -2.86 19.86 -6.84
C ASN A 144 -1.67 19.53 -5.94
N LYS A 145 -1.80 18.54 -5.06
CA LYS A 145 -0.67 18.05 -4.26
C LYS A 145 0.47 17.47 -5.12
N GLN A 146 0.14 16.73 -6.17
CA GLN A 146 1.15 16.23 -7.10
C GLN A 146 1.89 17.38 -7.80
N ILE A 147 1.19 18.44 -8.21
CA ILE A 147 1.80 19.63 -8.80
C ILE A 147 2.76 20.32 -7.81
N GLU A 148 2.38 20.46 -6.53
CA GLU A 148 3.27 20.96 -5.47
C GLU A 148 4.52 20.09 -5.32
N GLY A 149 4.37 18.75 -5.37
CA GLY A 149 5.49 17.82 -5.34
C GLY A 149 6.42 17.95 -6.55
N LEU A 150 5.89 18.30 -7.74
CA LEU A 150 6.71 18.61 -8.91
C LEU A 150 7.52 19.90 -8.72
N ASP A 151 7.03 20.88 -7.95
CA ASP A 151 7.82 22.07 -7.59
C ASP A 151 9.00 21.71 -6.68
N LEU A 152 8.82 20.76 -5.77
CA LEU A 152 9.91 20.22 -4.97
C LEU A 152 10.98 19.56 -5.85
N ILE A 153 10.58 18.71 -6.80
CA ILE A 153 11.49 18.07 -7.77
C ILE A 153 12.26 19.13 -8.57
N LYS A 154 11.57 20.16 -9.06
CA LYS A 154 12.19 21.26 -9.79
C LYS A 154 13.28 21.96 -8.97
N LYS A 155 12.96 22.29 -7.71
CA LYS A 155 13.88 22.96 -6.78
C LYS A 155 15.14 22.13 -6.57
N ILE A 156 14.97 20.86 -6.18
CA ILE A 156 16.07 19.96 -5.84
C ILE A 156 16.93 19.63 -7.04
N SER A 157 16.33 19.26 -8.17
CA SER A 157 17.08 18.95 -9.38
C SER A 157 17.84 20.16 -9.91
N SER A 158 17.28 21.38 -9.81
CA SER A 158 17.99 22.59 -10.17
C SER A 158 19.16 22.89 -9.22
N GLN A 159 19.02 22.57 -7.94
CA GLN A 159 20.11 22.69 -6.96
C GLN A 159 21.22 21.68 -7.29
N LEU A 160 20.89 20.40 -7.49
CA LEU A 160 21.87 19.36 -7.84
C LEU A 160 22.62 19.65 -9.14
N LEU A 161 21.95 20.22 -10.14
CA LEU A 161 22.60 20.66 -11.38
C LEU A 161 23.59 21.80 -11.17
N LYS A 162 23.37 22.70 -10.21
CA LYS A 162 24.24 23.82 -9.90
C LYS A 162 25.47 23.41 -9.08
N VAL A 163 25.29 22.56 -8.09
CA VAL A 163 26.33 22.19 -7.12
C VAL A 163 27.01 20.86 -7.43
N GLY A 164 26.45 20.07 -8.33
CA GLY A 164 26.94 18.74 -8.71
C GLY A 164 26.45 17.63 -7.78
N LEU A 165 26.34 16.40 -8.33
CA LEU A 165 25.88 15.22 -7.60
C LEU A 165 26.85 14.78 -6.49
N SER A 166 28.14 15.10 -6.62
CA SER A 166 29.15 14.77 -5.61
C SER A 166 28.86 15.38 -4.23
N THR A 167 28.10 16.46 -4.18
CA THR A 167 27.70 17.13 -2.93
C THR A 167 26.65 16.36 -2.14
N MET A 168 25.93 15.41 -2.74
CA MET A 168 24.91 14.61 -2.06
C MET A 168 25.42 13.79 -0.87
N GLY A 169 26.73 13.56 -0.77
CA GLY A 169 27.28 12.85 0.38
C GLY A 169 27.86 13.76 1.47
N THR A 170 27.90 15.05 1.27
CA THR A 170 28.35 16.04 2.26
C THR A 170 27.15 16.68 2.96
N VAL A 171 26.00 16.74 2.29
CA VAL A 171 24.72 17.11 2.90
C VAL A 171 24.19 15.93 3.70
N SER A 172 23.58 16.19 4.84
CA SER A 172 23.00 15.17 5.71
C SER A 172 22.10 14.23 4.90
N LEU A 173 22.42 12.93 4.86
CA LEU A 173 21.56 11.88 4.28
C LEU A 173 20.12 11.96 4.80
N LYS A 174 19.93 12.53 5.97
CA LYS A 174 18.61 12.77 6.57
C LYS A 174 17.77 13.72 5.74
N GLU A 175 18.35 14.80 5.22
CA GLU A 175 17.62 15.79 4.40
C GLU A 175 17.09 15.16 3.10
N TYR A 176 17.91 14.32 2.45
CA TYR A 176 17.46 13.61 1.24
C TYR A 176 16.42 12.53 1.53
N LYS A 177 16.51 11.82 2.67
CA LYS A 177 15.49 10.90 3.13
C LYS A 177 14.17 11.61 3.44
N ASP A 178 14.22 12.81 3.99
CA ASP A 178 13.03 13.65 4.22
C ASP A 178 12.39 14.07 2.88
N ILE A 179 13.19 14.35 1.85
CA ILE A 179 12.70 14.63 0.50
C ILE A 179 12.00 13.40 -0.10
N VAL A 180 12.61 12.22 -0.01
CA VAL A 180 11.99 10.96 -0.44
C VAL A 180 10.61 10.78 0.21
N LYS A 181 10.52 11.01 1.52
CA LYS A 181 9.26 10.93 2.25
C LYS A 181 8.23 11.96 1.75
N GLN A 182 8.65 13.21 1.59
CA GLN A 182 7.78 14.28 1.08
C GLN A 182 7.21 13.95 -0.30
N LEU A 183 8.01 13.36 -1.21
CA LEU A 183 7.53 12.95 -2.54
C LEU A 183 6.39 11.90 -2.42
N GLY A 184 6.48 10.97 -1.46
CA GLY A 184 5.40 10.05 -1.13
C GLY A 184 4.15 10.78 -0.62
N ASP A 185 4.31 11.75 0.29
CA ASP A 185 3.21 12.56 0.85
C ASP A 185 2.52 13.42 -0.23
N TYR A 186 3.23 13.76 -1.29
CA TYR A 186 2.72 14.43 -2.48
C TYR A 186 2.09 13.48 -3.52
N TYR A 187 1.91 12.20 -3.19
CA TYR A 187 1.36 11.17 -4.10
C TYR A 187 2.17 11.00 -5.39
N LEU A 188 3.50 11.06 -5.29
CA LEU A 188 4.44 10.89 -6.39
C LEU A 188 5.38 9.68 -6.15
N PRO A 189 4.85 8.43 -6.04
CA PRO A 189 5.67 7.27 -5.73
C PRO A 189 6.70 6.95 -6.83
N GLY A 190 6.42 7.24 -8.10
CA GLY A 190 7.40 7.07 -9.18
C GLY A 190 8.64 7.95 -9.01
N PRO A 191 8.47 9.29 -8.90
CA PRO A 191 9.56 10.19 -8.56
C PRO A 191 10.24 9.89 -7.22
N GLN A 192 9.49 9.41 -6.23
CA GLN A 192 10.04 8.99 -4.93
C GLN A 192 11.09 7.88 -5.11
N ILE A 193 10.73 6.79 -5.79
CA ILE A 193 11.62 5.65 -6.05
C ILE A 193 12.80 6.10 -6.94
N LEU A 194 12.53 6.91 -7.95
CA LEU A 194 13.58 7.40 -8.85
C LEU A 194 14.59 8.29 -8.13
N PHE A 195 14.16 9.13 -7.18
CA PHE A 195 15.05 9.94 -6.36
C PHE A 195 15.84 9.07 -5.36
N GLN A 196 15.25 8.04 -4.83
CA GLN A 196 15.93 7.07 -3.96
C GLN A 196 17.01 6.32 -4.74
N ARG A 197 16.73 5.90 -5.97
CA ARG A 197 17.72 5.28 -6.87
C ARG A 197 18.88 6.23 -7.18
N LEU A 198 18.58 7.50 -7.48
CA LEU A 198 19.63 8.51 -7.66
C LEU A 198 20.56 8.59 -6.45
N MET A 199 20.03 8.54 -5.23
CA MET A 199 20.83 8.57 -4.00
C MET A 199 21.72 7.33 -3.87
N LEU A 200 21.19 6.14 -4.17
CA LEU A 200 21.94 4.88 -4.14
C LEU A 200 23.11 4.92 -5.15
N GLU A 201 22.82 5.28 -6.39
CA GLU A 201 23.85 5.36 -7.43
C GLU A 201 24.97 6.35 -7.09
N VAL A 202 24.65 7.47 -6.45
CA VAL A 202 25.68 8.40 -5.97
C VAL A 202 26.49 7.79 -4.82
N GLN A 203 25.87 7.00 -3.97
CA GLN A 203 26.55 6.33 -2.87
C GLN A 203 27.50 5.25 -3.40
N GLU A 204 27.02 4.36 -4.28
CA GLU A 204 27.84 3.32 -4.94
C GLU A 204 29.04 3.95 -5.66
N TYR A 205 28.84 5.02 -6.44
CA TYR A 205 29.94 5.74 -7.08
C TYR A 205 30.99 6.23 -6.09
N LYS A 206 30.60 6.63 -4.89
CA LYS A 206 31.56 7.07 -3.87
C LYS A 206 32.35 5.92 -3.26
N GLU A 207 31.76 4.75 -3.18
CA GLU A 207 32.37 3.56 -2.59
C GLU A 207 33.37 2.90 -3.55
N ASP A 208 33.01 2.75 -4.83
CA ASP A 208 33.79 1.99 -5.80
C ASP A 208 34.45 2.82 -6.91
N GLN A 209 34.06 4.11 -7.05
CA GLN A 209 34.49 5.03 -8.11
C GLN A 209 34.15 4.54 -9.53
N ASP A 210 33.19 3.63 -9.68
CA ASP A 210 32.77 3.17 -10.98
C ASP A 210 31.89 4.24 -11.66
N THR A 211 32.37 4.74 -12.79
CA THR A 211 31.69 5.79 -13.56
C THR A 211 30.31 5.37 -14.08
N ARG A 212 29.99 4.08 -14.14
CA ARG A 212 28.66 3.59 -14.50
C ARG A 212 27.61 4.07 -13.51
N HIS A 213 27.92 4.04 -12.21
CA HIS A 213 27.00 4.53 -11.17
C HIS A 213 26.75 6.03 -11.32
N TYR A 214 27.78 6.81 -11.63
CA TYR A 214 27.60 8.24 -11.89
C TYR A 214 26.73 8.52 -13.12
N GLN A 215 26.91 7.74 -14.19
CA GLN A 215 26.06 7.83 -15.38
C GLN A 215 24.59 7.48 -15.07
N GLN A 216 24.34 6.44 -14.31
CA GLN A 216 22.99 6.05 -13.87
C GLN A 216 22.35 7.12 -12.98
N ALA A 217 23.10 7.72 -12.08
CA ALA A 217 22.64 8.86 -11.29
C ALA A 217 22.23 10.06 -12.17
N LEU A 218 23.01 10.37 -13.21
CA LEU A 218 22.66 11.42 -14.17
C LEU A 218 21.38 11.07 -14.96
N GLU A 219 21.20 9.82 -15.37
CA GLU A 219 19.96 9.38 -16.05
C GLU A 219 18.76 9.52 -15.11
N CYS A 220 18.86 9.16 -13.83
CA CYS A 220 17.82 9.39 -12.84
C CYS A 220 17.48 10.88 -12.72
N LEU A 221 18.48 11.75 -12.65
CA LEU A 221 18.25 13.20 -12.55
C LEU A 221 17.58 13.76 -13.82
N LYS A 222 18.02 13.32 -15.00
CA LYS A 222 17.41 13.69 -16.30
C LYS A 222 15.94 13.25 -16.35
N LYS A 223 15.65 12.01 -15.93
CA LYS A 223 14.29 11.46 -15.89
C LYS A 223 13.41 12.24 -14.90
N LEU A 224 13.90 12.58 -13.72
CA LEU A 224 13.19 13.43 -12.75
C LEU A 224 12.80 14.80 -13.35
N ARG A 225 13.72 15.43 -14.10
CA ARG A 225 13.44 16.70 -14.78
C ARG A 225 12.42 16.54 -15.91
N ALA A 226 12.47 15.45 -16.66
CA ALA A 226 11.50 15.18 -17.72
C ALA A 226 10.11 14.96 -17.13
N ILE A 227 10.00 14.19 -16.04
CA ILE A 227 8.74 13.97 -15.31
C ILE A 227 8.21 15.30 -14.74
N GLU A 228 9.06 16.13 -14.15
CA GLU A 228 8.65 17.44 -13.64
C GLU A 228 8.01 18.30 -14.74
N LYS A 229 8.66 18.42 -15.88
CA LYS A 229 8.18 19.28 -16.97
C LYS A 229 6.91 18.72 -17.62
N LYS A 230 6.98 17.47 -18.13
CA LYS A 230 5.88 16.83 -18.85
C LYS A 230 4.73 16.45 -17.92
N GLY A 231 5.03 15.98 -16.69
CA GLY A 231 4.04 15.62 -15.69
C GLY A 231 3.20 16.82 -15.25
N ARG A 232 3.79 18.02 -15.20
CA ARG A 232 3.05 19.25 -14.91
C ARG A 232 2.00 19.58 -15.99
N GLU A 233 2.36 19.45 -17.25
CA GLU A 233 1.45 19.65 -18.38
C GLU A 233 0.33 18.60 -18.36
N TYR A 234 0.71 17.33 -18.15
CA TYR A 234 -0.23 16.22 -18.02
C TYR A 234 -1.24 16.42 -16.87
N LEU A 235 -0.75 16.75 -15.66
CA LEU A 235 -1.61 16.93 -14.49
C LEU A 235 -2.56 18.14 -14.63
N LYS A 236 -2.12 19.20 -15.30
CA LYS A 236 -2.99 20.34 -15.62
C LYS A 236 -4.09 19.94 -16.60
N ALA A 237 -3.74 19.21 -17.66
CA ALA A 237 -4.75 18.70 -18.61
C ALA A 237 -5.75 17.74 -17.92
N GLU A 238 -5.28 16.93 -16.95
CA GLU A 238 -6.16 16.07 -16.17
C GLU A 238 -7.13 16.83 -15.25
N LEU A 239 -6.79 18.04 -14.80
CA LEU A 239 -7.71 18.92 -14.04
C LEU A 239 -8.85 19.45 -14.90
N GLU A 240 -8.61 19.65 -16.19
CA GLU A 240 -9.58 20.22 -17.13
C GLU A 240 -10.58 19.18 -17.64
N LYS A 241 -10.26 17.87 -17.55
CA LYS A 241 -11.15 16.79 -17.98
C LYS A 241 -12.36 16.66 -17.06
N GLU A 242 -13.55 16.67 -17.64
CA GLU A 242 -14.79 16.45 -16.90
C GLU A 242 -15.02 14.99 -16.51
N ASN A 243 -14.56 14.06 -17.33
CA ASN A 243 -14.69 12.62 -17.12
C ASN A 243 -13.36 12.00 -16.68
N LEU A 244 -13.45 10.90 -15.91
CA LEU A 244 -12.32 10.04 -15.52
C LEU A 244 -11.85 9.17 -16.71
N GLU A 245 -11.59 9.78 -17.86
CA GLU A 245 -10.96 9.06 -18.95
C GLU A 245 -9.48 8.93 -18.64
N ILE A 246 -9.06 7.70 -18.37
CA ILE A 246 -7.65 7.37 -18.22
C ILE A 246 -7.09 7.33 -19.63
N SER A 247 -6.22 8.27 -19.96
CA SER A 247 -5.47 8.22 -21.20
C SER A 247 -4.32 7.22 -21.06
N ASP A 248 -4.11 6.40 -22.09
CA ASP A 248 -2.89 5.61 -22.23
C ASP A 248 -1.70 6.57 -22.33
N ASN A 249 -1.03 6.76 -21.19
CA ASN A 249 0.07 7.72 -21.09
C ASN A 249 1.13 7.20 -20.12
N THR A 250 2.35 7.04 -20.62
CA THR A 250 3.53 6.64 -19.84
C THR A 250 3.80 7.55 -18.64
N LEU A 251 3.36 8.82 -18.69
CA LEU A 251 3.45 9.75 -17.57
C LEU A 251 2.60 9.33 -16.36
N TYR A 252 1.49 8.61 -16.58
CA TYR A 252 0.72 8.03 -15.49
C TYR A 252 1.57 7.07 -14.65
N GLU A 253 2.30 6.18 -15.32
CA GLU A 253 3.23 5.22 -14.68
C GLU A 253 4.45 5.92 -14.10
N ASP A 254 5.05 6.86 -14.82
CA ASP A 254 6.20 7.65 -14.35
C ASP A 254 5.88 8.47 -13.09
N LEU A 255 4.64 8.91 -12.91
CA LEU A 255 4.17 9.55 -11.68
C LEU A 255 3.86 8.53 -10.56
N GLY A 256 3.90 7.23 -10.87
CA GLY A 256 3.66 6.12 -9.94
C GLY A 256 2.23 5.62 -9.96
N GLY A 257 1.49 5.86 -11.04
CA GLY A 257 0.20 5.24 -11.29
C GLY A 257 0.36 3.75 -11.58
N VAL A 258 -0.55 2.94 -11.04
CA VAL A 258 -0.62 1.49 -11.29
C VAL A 258 -1.94 1.19 -12.00
N TRP A 259 -1.86 0.55 -13.14
CA TRP A 259 -3.02 0.13 -13.92
C TRP A 259 -3.78 -1.00 -13.23
N LYS A 260 -5.08 -0.84 -13.12
CA LYS A 260 -5.98 -1.91 -12.69
C LYS A 260 -6.49 -2.66 -13.91
N LEU A 261 -6.77 -3.96 -13.75
CA LEU A 261 -7.29 -4.79 -14.85
C LEU A 261 -8.58 -4.21 -15.46
N GLU A 262 -9.46 -3.63 -14.64
CA GLU A 262 -10.67 -2.96 -15.11
C GLU A 262 -10.35 -1.79 -16.04
N GLN A 263 -9.36 -0.97 -15.69
CA GLN A 263 -8.93 0.17 -16.49
C GLN A 263 -8.33 -0.25 -17.83
N LEU A 264 -7.53 -1.33 -17.84
CA LEU A 264 -6.96 -1.89 -19.06
C LEU A 264 -8.07 -2.45 -19.98
N ASN A 265 -9.11 -3.07 -19.41
CA ASN A 265 -10.29 -3.52 -20.16
C ASN A 265 -11.03 -2.35 -20.79
N ASP A 266 -11.26 -1.26 -20.03
CA ASP A 266 -11.98 -0.08 -20.51
C ASP A 266 -11.23 0.65 -21.64
N LEU A 267 -9.88 0.60 -21.62
CA LEU A 267 -9.00 1.15 -22.65
C LEU A 267 -8.86 0.22 -23.87
N GLY A 268 -9.45 -0.98 -23.84
CA GLY A 268 -9.29 -1.96 -24.93
C GLY A 268 -7.88 -2.57 -25.01
N LEU A 269 -7.06 -2.43 -23.97
CA LEU A 269 -5.69 -2.95 -23.91
C LEU A 269 -5.68 -4.40 -23.40
N LYS A 270 -6.55 -5.23 -23.98
CA LYS A 270 -6.72 -6.65 -23.63
C LYS A 270 -6.74 -7.49 -24.90
N LYS A 271 -5.89 -8.50 -24.95
CA LYS A 271 -5.99 -9.58 -25.92
C LYS A 271 -6.61 -10.80 -25.25
N GLU A 272 -7.72 -11.30 -25.77
CA GLU A 272 -8.37 -12.52 -25.29
C GLU A 272 -7.83 -13.76 -26.01
N ASN A 273 -7.75 -14.88 -25.30
CA ASN A 273 -7.30 -16.16 -25.81
C ASN A 273 -5.88 -16.17 -26.41
N ALA A 274 -5.02 -15.25 -25.98
CA ALA A 274 -3.63 -15.21 -26.43
C ALA A 274 -2.91 -16.53 -26.08
N LYS A 275 -2.17 -17.10 -27.04
CA LYS A 275 -1.33 -18.26 -26.80
C LYS A 275 0.08 -17.83 -26.48
N LEU A 276 0.46 -18.00 -25.20
CA LEU A 276 1.73 -17.54 -24.70
C LEU A 276 2.66 -18.70 -24.35
N ILE A 277 3.91 -18.61 -24.77
CA ILE A 277 4.99 -19.49 -24.31
C ILE A 277 5.91 -18.68 -23.40
N GLN A 278 6.14 -19.18 -22.19
CA GLN A 278 7.10 -18.56 -21.28
C GLN A 278 8.52 -18.87 -21.74
N LEU A 279 9.30 -17.82 -21.99
CA LEU A 279 10.69 -17.92 -22.43
C LEU A 279 11.66 -17.90 -21.26
N ALA A 280 11.40 -17.04 -20.28
CA ALA A 280 12.25 -16.87 -19.10
C ALA A 280 11.45 -16.35 -17.91
N PHE A 281 12.02 -16.51 -16.73
CA PHE A 281 11.53 -15.94 -15.49
C PHE A 281 12.71 -15.50 -14.64
N GLU A 282 12.62 -14.33 -14.05
CA GLU A 282 13.63 -13.84 -13.10
C GLU A 282 12.99 -13.21 -11.87
N ILE A 283 13.66 -13.29 -10.75
CA ILE A 283 13.33 -12.58 -9.54
C ILE A 283 14.46 -11.61 -9.26
N THR A 284 14.15 -10.31 -9.21
CA THR A 284 15.12 -9.26 -8.91
C THR A 284 14.71 -8.51 -7.67
N TYR A 285 15.69 -8.16 -6.84
CA TYR A 285 15.47 -7.23 -5.73
C TYR A 285 15.82 -5.81 -6.18
N ASP A 286 14.89 -4.92 -6.05
CA ASP A 286 15.11 -3.49 -6.33
C ASP A 286 15.37 -2.75 -5.02
N GLU A 287 16.61 -2.35 -4.78
CA GLU A 287 17.05 -1.66 -3.56
C GLU A 287 16.38 -0.29 -3.39
N ALA A 288 16.03 0.39 -4.48
CA ALA A 288 15.40 1.70 -4.43
C ALA A 288 13.96 1.63 -3.93
N SER A 289 13.20 0.59 -4.27
CA SER A 289 11.84 0.37 -3.81
C SER A 289 11.75 -0.59 -2.62
N GLU A 290 12.84 -1.29 -2.29
CA GLU A 290 12.94 -2.34 -1.27
C GLU A 290 11.94 -3.50 -1.51
N ILE A 291 11.69 -3.85 -2.77
CA ILE A 291 10.76 -4.92 -3.16
C ILE A 291 11.42 -5.93 -4.10
N PHE A 292 10.98 -7.18 -3.98
CA PHE A 292 11.25 -8.19 -5.00
C PHE A 292 10.28 -8.02 -6.16
N THR A 293 10.81 -8.12 -7.37
CA THR A 293 10.04 -8.06 -8.62
C THR A 293 10.18 -9.38 -9.35
N ASP A 294 9.05 -10.02 -9.60
CA ASP A 294 8.94 -11.21 -10.44
C ASP A 294 8.71 -10.76 -11.88
N ARG A 295 9.59 -11.15 -12.80
CA ARG A 295 9.49 -10.80 -14.22
C ARG A 295 9.44 -12.05 -15.06
N GLY A 296 8.30 -12.25 -15.74
CA GLY A 296 8.13 -13.29 -16.75
C GLY A 296 8.27 -12.73 -18.17
N TYR A 297 9.05 -13.41 -18.99
CA TYR A 297 9.19 -13.10 -20.41
C TYR A 297 8.36 -14.10 -21.21
N TRP A 298 7.50 -13.61 -22.07
CA TRP A 298 6.54 -14.42 -22.81
C TRP A 298 6.60 -14.05 -24.28
N ILE A 299 6.44 -15.04 -25.16
CA ILE A 299 6.21 -14.82 -26.58
C ILE A 299 4.77 -15.17 -26.91
N ASP A 300 4.10 -14.28 -27.61
CA ASP A 300 2.78 -14.52 -28.20
C ASP A 300 2.99 -15.25 -29.53
N ILE A 301 2.36 -16.39 -29.69
CA ILE A 301 2.51 -17.29 -30.84
C ILE A 301 1.28 -17.31 -31.79
N ASP A 302 0.33 -16.40 -31.59
CA ASP A 302 -0.82 -16.21 -32.48
C ASP A 302 -0.48 -15.30 -33.64
#